data_7cd9c55b3d691861598b6da0c945fc9d
#
_entry.id   7cd9c55b3d691861598b6da0c945fc9d
#
_cell.length_a   1.000
_cell.length_b   1.000
_cell.length_c   1.000
_cell.angle_alpha   90.00
_cell.angle_beta   90.00
_cell.angle_gamma   90.00
#
_symmetry.space_group_name_H-M   'P 1'
#
loop_
_entity.id
_entity.type
_entity.pdbx_description
1 polymer ?
#
loop_
_entity_poly.entity_id
_entity_poly.type
_entity_poly.pdbx_seq_one_letter_code
_entity_poly.pdbx_strand_id
1 'polypeptide(L)'
;MDFSTYILAISLVALIYSLVVKKIQDSLIDKKEMEEVQKESKRLSAAYNEAIKRGDKKEADKIMQEQLALLPRMNKMMLGQLKPMLIIMVIFIAITWLIGLVNPFTADDITIQLNDNGKECDRLANDGVFSGCFNLNNSNYGKWVVTVIAYVNGNEIARNSTFFYYQEKTSDHYLEAPHGFIGVKTDKEVYLPGETVVITATPEQKSLEVKAVLDNGTPFKVELPFEIPLIFMSLKTFYHPTSWFILLSLFFGIVLSFVMGRFKK
;
A
#
# COMPACT_ATOMS: atom_id res chain seq x y z
N MET A 1 4.94 23.05 -10.56
CA MET A 1 5.76 22.84 -9.32
C MET A 1 6.84 21.88 -9.71
N ASP A 2 8.11 22.18 -9.41
CA ASP A 2 9.22 21.27 -9.69
C ASP A 2 9.23 20.08 -8.73
N PHE A 3 9.91 19.00 -9.13
CA PHE A 3 9.92 17.73 -8.38
C PHE A 3 10.43 17.87 -6.94
N SER A 4 11.51 18.65 -6.77
CA SER A 4 12.10 18.88 -5.44
C SER A 4 11.15 19.61 -4.49
N THR A 5 10.46 20.64 -4.99
CA THR A 5 9.44 21.38 -4.22
C THR A 5 8.26 20.49 -3.83
N TYR A 6 7.85 19.60 -4.72
CA TYR A 6 6.76 18.66 -4.43
C TYR A 6 7.14 17.63 -3.35
N ILE A 7 8.34 17.04 -3.45
CA ILE A 7 8.87 16.14 -2.41
C ILE A 7 8.95 16.84 -1.06
N LEU A 8 9.44 18.08 -1.05
CA LEU A 8 9.53 18.88 0.18
C LEU A 8 8.16 19.18 0.77
N ALA A 9 7.16 19.49 -0.07
CA ALA A 9 5.81 19.72 0.37
C ALA A 9 5.19 18.46 1.00
N ILE A 10 5.34 17.29 0.36
CA ILE A 10 4.89 16.01 0.94
C ILE A 10 5.59 15.72 2.27
N SER A 11 6.89 15.98 2.34
CA SER A 11 7.67 15.76 3.57
C SER A 11 7.18 16.65 4.72
N LEU A 12 6.84 17.90 4.43
CA LEU A 12 6.26 18.82 5.40
C LEU A 12 4.86 18.34 5.85
N VAL A 13 4.02 17.91 4.92
CA VAL A 13 2.70 17.33 5.24
C VAL A 13 2.84 16.08 6.12
N ALA A 14 3.82 15.20 5.85
CA ALA A 14 4.10 14.03 6.66
C ALA A 14 4.55 14.40 8.09
N LEU A 15 5.37 15.43 8.23
CA LEU A 15 5.78 15.95 9.54
C LEU A 15 4.58 16.50 10.32
N ILE A 16 3.77 17.36 9.69
CA ILE A 16 2.57 17.93 10.32
C ILE A 16 1.61 16.82 10.73
N TYR A 17 1.35 15.86 9.85
CA TYR A 17 0.52 14.70 10.14
C TYR A 17 1.04 13.94 11.36
N SER A 18 2.35 13.66 11.45
CA SER A 18 2.94 12.93 12.57
C SER A 18 2.80 13.69 13.89
N LEU A 19 2.91 15.02 13.87
CA LEU A 19 2.66 15.88 15.04
C LEU A 19 1.20 15.83 15.48
N VAL A 20 0.26 15.89 14.53
CA VAL A 20 -1.18 15.79 14.82
C VAL A 20 -1.52 14.42 15.40
N VAL A 21 -1.03 13.34 14.79
CA VAL A 21 -1.20 11.97 15.30
C VAL A 21 -0.69 11.84 16.73
N LYS A 22 0.50 12.38 17.00
CA LYS A 22 1.09 12.37 18.34
C LYS A 22 0.23 13.11 19.36
N LYS A 23 -0.28 14.29 19.00
CA LYS A 23 -1.17 15.08 19.85
C LYS A 23 -2.48 14.37 20.13
N ILE A 24 -3.09 13.72 19.12
CA ILE A 24 -4.31 12.92 19.27
C ILE A 24 -4.07 11.75 20.23
N GLN A 25 -2.97 11.02 20.05
CA GLN A 25 -2.62 9.89 20.93
C GLN A 25 -2.40 10.36 22.38
N ASP A 26 -1.63 11.42 22.58
CA ASP A 26 -1.34 11.94 23.92
C ASP A 26 -2.58 12.53 24.63
N SER A 27 -3.57 13.02 23.87
CA SER A 27 -4.81 13.59 24.41
C SER A 27 -5.90 12.55 24.71
N LEU A 28 -5.97 11.49 23.91
CA LEU A 28 -7.09 10.53 23.98
C LEU A 28 -6.71 9.20 24.64
N ILE A 29 -5.43 8.89 24.82
CA ILE A 29 -4.96 7.65 25.45
C ILE A 29 -4.52 7.95 26.88
N ASP A 30 -5.23 7.36 27.85
CA ASP A 30 -4.80 7.39 29.25
C ASP A 30 -3.65 6.41 29.49
N LYS A 31 -2.42 6.96 29.36
CA LYS A 31 -1.19 6.18 29.54
C LYS A 31 -1.04 5.66 30.97
N LYS A 32 -1.52 6.41 31.97
CA LYS A 32 -1.40 6.00 33.38
C LYS A 32 -2.28 4.78 33.66
N GLU A 33 -3.55 4.84 33.26
CA GLU A 33 -4.46 3.67 33.39
C GLU A 33 -3.91 2.46 32.66
N MET A 34 -3.32 2.65 31.46
CA MET A 34 -2.70 1.58 30.69
C MET A 34 -1.50 0.94 31.43
N GLU A 35 -0.61 1.75 31.99
CA GLU A 35 0.53 1.25 32.76
C GLU A 35 0.09 0.52 34.05
N GLU A 36 -0.91 1.04 34.75
CA GLU A 36 -1.46 0.40 35.94
C GLU A 36 -2.05 -0.97 35.62
N VAL A 37 -2.91 -1.06 34.60
CA VAL A 37 -3.51 -2.31 34.18
C VAL A 37 -2.45 -3.32 33.71
N GLN A 38 -1.43 -2.88 32.97
CA GLN A 38 -0.33 -3.75 32.55
C GLN A 38 0.51 -4.26 33.74
N LYS A 39 0.83 -3.39 34.70
CA LYS A 39 1.57 -3.80 35.91
C LYS A 39 0.76 -4.81 36.72
N GLU A 40 -0.52 -4.56 36.89
CA GLU A 40 -1.42 -5.44 37.64
C GLU A 40 -1.55 -6.80 36.95
N SER A 41 -1.77 -6.81 35.62
CA SER A 41 -1.83 -8.04 34.83
C SER A 41 -0.54 -8.88 34.95
N LYS A 42 0.64 -8.22 34.86
CA LYS A 42 1.93 -8.90 35.03
C LYS A 42 2.09 -9.45 36.46
N ARG A 43 1.70 -8.68 37.50
CA ARG A 43 1.74 -9.11 38.89
C ARG A 43 0.90 -10.36 39.12
N LEU A 44 -0.36 -10.32 38.67
CA LEU A 44 -1.28 -11.44 38.80
C LEU A 44 -0.80 -12.68 38.03
N SER A 45 -0.27 -12.49 36.81
CA SER A 45 0.28 -13.61 36.04
C SER A 45 1.48 -14.25 36.72
N ALA A 46 2.38 -13.45 37.32
CA ALA A 46 3.54 -13.96 38.07
C ALA A 46 3.07 -14.72 39.32
N ALA A 47 2.14 -14.15 40.10
CA ALA A 47 1.60 -14.77 41.30
C ALA A 47 0.87 -16.09 40.97
N TYR A 48 0.09 -16.13 39.90
CA TYR A 48 -0.56 -17.36 39.43
C TYR A 48 0.43 -18.47 39.14
N ASN A 49 1.50 -18.14 38.38
CA ASN A 49 2.53 -19.11 38.06
C ASN A 49 3.27 -19.63 39.30
N GLU A 50 3.47 -18.79 40.33
CA GLU A 50 4.05 -19.21 41.60
C GLU A 50 3.11 -20.12 42.39
N ALA A 51 1.82 -19.79 42.50
CA ALA A 51 0.83 -20.62 43.16
C ALA A 51 0.73 -22.01 42.52
N ILE A 52 0.72 -22.10 41.20
CA ILE A 52 0.76 -23.38 40.48
C ILE A 52 2.04 -24.17 40.79
N LYS A 53 3.22 -23.53 40.80
CA LYS A 53 4.49 -24.19 41.11
C LYS A 53 4.52 -24.75 42.54
N ARG A 54 3.85 -24.07 43.49
CA ARG A 54 3.72 -24.52 44.89
C ARG A 54 2.63 -25.57 45.07
N GLY A 55 1.80 -25.85 44.09
CA GLY A 55 0.67 -26.76 44.14
C GLY A 55 -0.53 -26.22 44.92
N ASP A 56 -0.56 -24.92 45.26
CA ASP A 56 -1.67 -24.28 45.99
C ASP A 56 -2.82 -23.91 45.05
N LYS A 57 -3.72 -24.86 44.87
CA LYS A 57 -4.91 -24.68 44.02
C LYS A 57 -5.83 -23.58 44.51
N LYS A 58 -5.99 -23.40 45.83
CA LYS A 58 -6.90 -22.38 46.37
C LYS A 58 -6.38 -20.97 46.07
N GLU A 59 -5.09 -20.75 46.24
CA GLU A 59 -4.46 -19.48 45.92
C GLU A 59 -4.49 -19.23 44.39
N ALA A 60 -4.22 -20.24 43.55
CA ALA A 60 -4.33 -20.14 42.11
C ALA A 60 -5.73 -19.77 41.63
N ASP A 61 -6.77 -20.41 42.17
CA ASP A 61 -8.17 -20.12 41.84
C ASP A 61 -8.59 -18.68 42.27
N LYS A 62 -8.11 -18.20 43.42
CA LYS A 62 -8.34 -16.82 43.84
C LYS A 62 -7.70 -15.82 42.89
N ILE A 63 -6.43 -16.04 42.53
CA ILE A 63 -5.73 -15.15 41.61
C ILE A 63 -6.37 -15.17 40.21
N MET A 64 -6.86 -16.33 39.75
CA MET A 64 -7.60 -16.43 38.51
C MET A 64 -8.89 -15.60 38.53
N GLN A 65 -9.64 -15.58 39.66
CA GLN A 65 -10.79 -14.70 39.83
C GLN A 65 -10.42 -13.22 39.78
N GLU A 66 -9.28 -12.82 40.39
CA GLU A 66 -8.76 -11.46 40.31
C GLU A 66 -8.36 -11.08 38.86
N GLN A 67 -7.78 -12.01 38.11
CA GLN A 67 -7.50 -11.80 36.65
C GLN A 67 -8.80 -11.61 35.84
N LEU A 68 -9.81 -12.42 36.11
CA LEU A 68 -11.13 -12.28 35.47
C LEU A 68 -11.79 -10.94 35.81
N ALA A 69 -11.67 -10.48 37.06
CA ALA A 69 -12.16 -9.16 37.46
C ALA A 69 -11.42 -7.98 36.77
N LEU A 70 -10.19 -8.20 36.31
CA LEU A 70 -9.43 -7.19 35.57
C LEU A 70 -9.85 -7.08 34.09
N LEU A 71 -10.45 -8.14 33.49
CA LEU A 71 -10.85 -8.18 32.09
C LEU A 71 -11.76 -7.01 31.65
N PRO A 72 -12.77 -6.57 32.39
CA PRO A 72 -13.59 -5.44 32.01
C PRO A 72 -12.78 -4.14 31.87
N ARG A 73 -11.81 -3.92 32.76
CA ARG A 73 -10.90 -2.76 32.66
C ARG A 73 -9.98 -2.85 31.44
N MET A 74 -9.45 -4.04 31.15
CA MET A 74 -8.65 -4.29 29.95
C MET A 74 -9.47 -4.04 28.67
N ASN A 75 -10.70 -4.54 28.61
CA ASN A 75 -11.60 -4.35 27.48
C ASN A 75 -11.94 -2.86 27.26
N LYS A 76 -12.28 -2.14 28.35
CA LYS A 76 -12.52 -0.69 28.29
C LYS A 76 -11.31 0.08 27.77
N MET A 77 -10.11 -0.29 28.21
CA MET A 77 -8.85 0.30 27.74
C MET A 77 -8.63 0.02 26.25
N MET A 78 -8.83 -1.23 25.78
CA MET A 78 -8.71 -1.58 24.37
C MET A 78 -9.71 -0.79 23.51
N LEU A 79 -10.97 -0.72 23.91
CA LEU A 79 -11.99 0.07 23.22
C LEU A 79 -11.64 1.57 23.22
N GLY A 80 -11.07 2.08 24.31
CA GLY A 80 -10.58 3.45 24.39
C GLY A 80 -9.47 3.77 23.38
N GLN A 81 -8.67 2.79 23.00
CA GLN A 81 -7.62 2.95 21.98
C GLN A 81 -8.16 2.94 20.53
N LEU A 82 -9.34 2.37 20.30
CA LEU A 82 -9.94 2.35 18.96
C LEU A 82 -10.37 3.75 18.50
N LYS A 83 -10.85 4.60 19.42
CA LYS A 83 -11.31 5.94 19.08
C LYS A 83 -10.21 6.82 18.44
N PRO A 84 -9.04 6.99 19.06
CA PRO A 84 -7.95 7.73 18.41
C PRO A 84 -7.48 7.06 17.12
N MET A 85 -7.46 5.74 17.04
CA MET A 85 -7.06 5.01 15.85
C MET A 85 -8.00 5.30 14.67
N LEU A 86 -9.31 5.30 14.88
CA LEU A 86 -10.30 5.64 13.85
C LEU A 86 -10.14 7.08 13.37
N ILE A 87 -9.93 8.04 14.26
CA ILE A 87 -9.69 9.44 13.89
C ILE A 87 -8.43 9.57 13.03
N ILE A 88 -7.35 8.93 13.44
CA ILE A 88 -6.07 8.94 12.71
C ILE A 88 -6.25 8.31 11.32
N MET A 89 -7.00 7.21 11.22
CA MET A 89 -7.28 6.53 9.95
C MET A 89 -8.06 7.43 8.99
N VAL A 90 -9.08 8.15 9.46
CA VAL A 90 -9.84 9.09 8.62
C VAL A 90 -8.95 10.22 8.11
N ILE A 91 -8.11 10.80 8.98
CA ILE A 91 -7.17 11.85 8.59
C ILE A 91 -6.16 11.31 7.56
N PHE A 92 -5.64 10.09 7.77
CA PHE A 92 -4.72 9.44 6.85
C PHE A 92 -5.33 9.25 5.47
N ILE A 93 -6.56 8.72 5.38
CA ILE A 93 -7.29 8.53 4.11
C ILE A 93 -7.50 9.88 3.42
N ALA A 94 -7.91 10.91 4.14
CA ALA A 94 -8.12 12.24 3.57
C ALA A 94 -6.82 12.83 3.00
N ILE A 95 -5.70 12.70 3.71
CA ILE A 95 -4.41 13.22 3.25
C ILE A 95 -3.91 12.44 2.04
N THR A 96 -3.98 11.11 2.07
CA THR A 96 -3.52 10.26 0.93
C THR A 96 -4.36 10.51 -0.32
N TRP A 97 -5.67 10.70 -0.16
CA TRP A 97 -6.55 11.11 -1.26
C TRP A 97 -6.17 12.48 -1.81
N LEU A 98 -5.91 13.46 -0.93
CA LEU A 98 -5.50 14.81 -1.34
C LEU A 98 -4.14 14.80 -2.06
N ILE A 99 -3.17 14.03 -1.59
CA ILE A 99 -1.86 13.86 -2.26
C ILE A 99 -2.06 13.31 -3.67
N GLY A 100 -2.94 12.33 -3.85
CA GLY A 100 -3.29 11.81 -5.18
C GLY A 100 -3.93 12.87 -6.07
N LEU A 101 -4.88 13.63 -5.53
CA LEU A 101 -5.61 14.66 -6.30
C LEU A 101 -4.72 15.81 -6.78
N VAL A 102 -3.76 16.24 -5.95
CA VAL A 102 -2.85 17.36 -6.27
C VAL A 102 -1.52 16.92 -6.85
N ASN A 103 -1.37 15.65 -7.20
CA ASN A 103 -0.14 15.14 -7.80
C ASN A 103 0.10 15.78 -9.19
N PRO A 104 1.13 16.61 -9.38
CA PRO A 104 1.40 17.22 -10.68
C PRO A 104 2.18 16.27 -11.62
N PHE A 105 2.58 15.10 -11.14
CA PHE A 105 3.35 14.09 -11.87
C PHE A 105 2.45 12.92 -12.25
N THR A 106 1.30 13.24 -12.84
CA THR A 106 0.45 12.28 -13.53
C THR A 106 0.75 12.37 -15.02
N ALA A 107 0.73 11.25 -15.69
CA ALA A 107 0.82 11.18 -17.14
C ALA A 107 -0.57 10.82 -17.69
N ASP A 108 -0.85 11.26 -18.92
CA ASP A 108 -2.08 10.90 -19.59
C ASP A 108 -2.08 9.42 -19.96
N ASP A 109 -3.24 8.79 -19.83
CA ASP A 109 -3.45 7.42 -20.25
C ASP A 109 -3.17 7.25 -21.75
N ILE A 110 -2.51 6.17 -22.12
CA ILE A 110 -2.23 5.82 -23.51
C ILE A 110 -3.27 4.81 -23.96
N THR A 111 -3.99 5.14 -25.03
CA THR A 111 -4.95 4.21 -25.65
C THR A 111 -4.37 3.58 -26.90
N ILE A 112 -4.36 2.25 -26.97
CA ILE A 112 -3.97 1.48 -28.14
C ILE A 112 -5.12 0.59 -28.62
N GLN A 113 -5.22 0.44 -29.93
CA GLN A 113 -6.17 -0.47 -30.56
C GLN A 113 -5.58 -1.88 -30.55
N LEU A 114 -6.34 -2.85 -30.07
CA LEU A 114 -5.98 -4.26 -30.19
C LEU A 114 -6.68 -4.85 -31.41
N ASN A 115 -5.96 -5.61 -32.23
CA ASN A 115 -6.42 -6.16 -33.48
C ASN A 115 -6.32 -7.69 -33.48
N ASP A 116 -7.24 -8.32 -34.24
CA ASP A 116 -7.25 -9.76 -34.54
C ASP A 116 -7.13 -9.93 -36.08
N ASN A 117 -5.97 -9.48 -36.64
CA ASN A 117 -5.77 -9.39 -38.08
C ASN A 117 -4.50 -10.11 -38.59
N GLY A 118 -3.77 -10.79 -37.71
CA GLY A 118 -2.55 -11.53 -38.02
C GLY A 118 -1.38 -10.65 -38.42
N LYS A 119 -1.34 -9.37 -37.99
CA LYS A 119 -0.27 -8.40 -38.29
C LYS A 119 0.33 -7.83 -37.00
N GLU A 120 1.55 -7.28 -37.15
CA GLU A 120 2.28 -6.68 -36.04
C GLU A 120 2.49 -7.64 -34.87
N CYS A 121 1.82 -7.40 -33.75
CA CYS A 121 1.91 -8.22 -32.56
C CYS A 121 0.83 -9.31 -32.47
N ASP A 122 -0.10 -9.29 -33.39
CA ASP A 122 -1.07 -10.36 -33.56
C ASP A 122 -0.48 -11.49 -34.43
N ARG A 123 -0.54 -12.72 -33.93
CA ARG A 123 0.10 -13.87 -34.60
C ARG A 123 -0.79 -14.57 -35.62
N LEU A 124 -2.09 -14.58 -35.36
CA LEU A 124 -3.05 -15.35 -36.15
C LEU A 124 -4.36 -14.54 -36.35
N ALA A 125 -4.69 -14.27 -37.60
CA ALA A 125 -5.90 -13.52 -37.91
C ALA A 125 -7.16 -14.32 -37.59
N ASN A 126 -8.16 -13.68 -37.01
CA ASN A 126 -9.51 -14.21 -36.73
C ASN A 126 -9.51 -15.43 -35.79
N ASP A 127 -8.55 -15.52 -34.88
CA ASP A 127 -8.51 -16.58 -33.85
C ASP A 127 -9.25 -16.18 -32.55
N GLY A 128 -9.74 -14.95 -32.49
CA GLY A 128 -10.45 -14.38 -31.31
C GLY A 128 -9.51 -13.81 -30.26
N VAL A 129 -8.19 -13.80 -30.52
CA VAL A 129 -7.19 -13.19 -29.66
C VAL A 129 -6.80 -11.83 -30.23
N PHE A 130 -7.21 -10.78 -29.58
CA PHE A 130 -6.86 -9.41 -29.94
C PHE A 130 -5.51 -9.04 -29.35
N SER A 131 -4.59 -8.53 -30.18
CA SER A 131 -3.24 -8.20 -29.74
C SER A 131 -2.85 -6.79 -30.16
N GLY A 132 -1.99 -6.17 -29.37
CA GLY A 132 -1.38 -4.88 -29.66
C GLY A 132 -0.07 -4.71 -28.94
N CYS A 133 0.79 -3.84 -29.47
CA CYS A 133 2.10 -3.56 -28.92
C CYS A 133 2.27 -2.10 -28.54
N PHE A 134 3.06 -1.90 -27.49
CA PHE A 134 3.46 -0.60 -27.03
C PHE A 134 4.95 -0.58 -26.67
N ASN A 135 5.68 0.41 -27.19
CA ASN A 135 7.10 0.58 -26.93
C ASN A 135 7.30 1.48 -25.69
N LEU A 136 8.05 1.00 -24.71
CA LEU A 136 8.29 1.66 -23.44
C LEU A 136 9.40 2.73 -23.48
N ASN A 137 9.96 3.05 -24.67
CA ASN A 137 10.98 4.09 -24.78
C ASN A 137 10.46 5.44 -24.23
N ASN A 138 11.25 6.05 -23.35
CA ASN A 138 10.90 7.32 -22.69
C ASN A 138 9.63 7.31 -21.83
N SER A 139 9.18 6.12 -21.42
CA SER A 139 8.03 5.96 -20.55
C SER A 139 8.42 6.09 -19.08
N ASN A 140 7.44 6.32 -18.20
CA ASN A 140 7.66 6.41 -16.77
C ASN A 140 7.89 5.04 -16.17
N TYR A 141 8.85 4.92 -15.26
CA TYR A 141 9.06 3.70 -14.49
C TYR A 141 7.96 3.49 -13.45
N GLY A 142 7.75 2.25 -13.05
CA GLY A 142 6.82 1.86 -12.01
C GLY A 142 5.79 0.83 -12.46
N LYS A 143 4.70 0.75 -11.71
CA LYS A 143 3.58 -0.13 -12.02
C LYS A 143 2.69 0.52 -13.09
N TRP A 144 2.44 -0.22 -14.14
CA TRP A 144 1.53 0.15 -15.23
C TRP A 144 0.30 -0.73 -15.17
N VAL A 145 -0.87 -0.11 -15.18
CA VAL A 145 -2.14 -0.84 -15.26
C VAL A 145 -2.62 -0.81 -16.70
N VAL A 146 -2.97 -1.97 -17.23
CA VAL A 146 -3.52 -2.16 -18.57
C VAL A 146 -4.98 -2.53 -18.42
N THR A 147 -5.88 -1.66 -18.82
CA THR A 147 -7.32 -1.91 -18.84
C THR A 147 -7.76 -2.15 -20.27
N VAL A 148 -8.25 -3.34 -20.57
CA VAL A 148 -8.81 -3.69 -21.87
C VAL A 148 -10.31 -3.55 -21.83
N ILE A 149 -10.85 -2.88 -22.84
CA ILE A 149 -12.27 -2.61 -22.99
C ILE A 149 -12.71 -3.12 -24.36
N ALA A 150 -13.75 -3.96 -24.37
CA ALA A 150 -14.36 -4.48 -25.58
C ALA A 150 -15.69 -3.77 -25.87
N TYR A 151 -15.89 -3.43 -27.13
CA TYR A 151 -17.05 -2.68 -27.59
C TYR A 151 -17.81 -3.44 -28.69
N VAL A 152 -19.13 -3.32 -28.67
CA VAL A 152 -20.02 -3.71 -29.78
C VAL A 152 -20.92 -2.52 -30.12
N ASN A 153 -20.89 -2.07 -31.35
CA ASN A 153 -21.65 -0.90 -31.80
C ASN A 153 -21.43 0.34 -30.94
N GLY A 154 -20.21 0.57 -30.48
CA GLY A 154 -19.83 1.70 -29.63
C GLY A 154 -20.22 1.56 -28.15
N ASN A 155 -20.91 0.51 -27.75
CA ASN A 155 -21.23 0.24 -26.35
C ASN A 155 -20.20 -0.68 -25.73
N GLU A 156 -19.72 -0.32 -24.54
CA GLU A 156 -18.85 -1.18 -23.73
C GLU A 156 -19.64 -2.43 -23.29
N ILE A 157 -19.07 -3.61 -23.59
CA ILE A 157 -19.69 -4.89 -23.24
C ILE A 157 -18.86 -5.66 -22.21
N ALA A 158 -17.56 -5.41 -22.16
CA ALA A 158 -16.67 -6.05 -21.20
C ALA A 158 -15.48 -5.15 -20.89
N ARG A 159 -15.00 -5.23 -19.65
CA ARG A 159 -13.79 -4.56 -19.17
C ARG A 159 -13.02 -5.49 -18.28
N ASN A 160 -11.71 -5.58 -18.49
CA ASN A 160 -10.82 -6.32 -17.62
C ASN A 160 -9.45 -5.64 -17.53
N SER A 161 -8.69 -5.92 -16.49
CA SER A 161 -7.41 -5.26 -16.27
C SER A 161 -6.33 -6.28 -15.87
N THR A 162 -5.11 -5.96 -16.25
CA THR A 162 -3.88 -6.59 -15.79
C THR A 162 -2.86 -5.52 -15.49
N PHE A 163 -1.66 -5.89 -15.04
CA PHE A 163 -0.60 -4.92 -14.83
C PHE A 163 0.76 -5.54 -15.09
N PHE A 164 1.74 -4.67 -15.32
CA PHE A 164 3.15 -5.02 -15.41
C PHE A 164 3.99 -3.97 -14.71
N TYR A 165 5.27 -4.28 -14.51
CA TYR A 165 6.24 -3.34 -13.99
C TYR A 165 7.24 -2.95 -15.07
N TYR A 166 7.49 -1.65 -15.18
CA TYR A 166 8.58 -1.10 -15.99
C TYR A 166 9.70 -0.60 -15.09
N GLN A 167 10.88 -1.20 -15.22
CA GLN A 167 12.00 -1.00 -14.31
C GLN A 167 13.23 -0.50 -15.05
N GLU A 168 14.04 0.32 -14.38
CA GLU A 168 15.33 0.74 -14.91
C GLU A 168 16.36 -0.39 -14.87
N LYS A 169 16.27 -1.25 -13.84
CA LYS A 169 17.20 -2.37 -13.61
C LYS A 169 16.45 -3.58 -13.06
N THR A 170 16.97 -4.77 -13.34
CA THR A 170 16.39 -6.04 -12.84
C THR A 170 16.46 -6.21 -11.32
N SER A 171 17.26 -5.39 -10.63
CA SER A 171 17.42 -5.41 -9.16
C SER A 171 16.37 -4.60 -8.40
N ASP A 172 15.49 -3.87 -9.10
CA ASP A 172 14.40 -3.15 -8.45
C ASP A 172 13.38 -4.16 -7.94
N HIS A 173 13.06 -4.08 -6.65
CA HIS A 173 12.10 -4.96 -6.00
C HIS A 173 10.76 -4.28 -5.87
N TYR A 174 9.69 -5.00 -6.21
CA TYR A 174 8.31 -4.56 -6.07
C TYR A 174 7.57 -5.38 -5.01
N LEU A 175 6.63 -4.72 -4.35
CA LEU A 175 5.86 -5.26 -3.23
C LEU A 175 4.82 -6.33 -3.63
N GLU A 176 4.43 -6.36 -4.89
CA GLU A 176 3.34 -7.21 -5.37
C GLU A 176 3.77 -8.01 -6.59
N ALA A 177 3.48 -9.29 -6.60
CA ALA A 177 3.55 -10.08 -7.82
C ALA A 177 2.37 -9.69 -8.74
N PRO A 178 2.61 -9.54 -10.05
CA PRO A 178 1.51 -9.29 -10.98
C PRO A 178 0.57 -10.49 -11.04
N HIS A 179 -0.72 -10.21 -10.95
CA HIS A 179 -1.78 -11.21 -11.12
C HIS A 179 -2.53 -10.91 -12.42
N GLY A 180 -2.42 -11.82 -13.38
CA GLY A 180 -3.22 -11.75 -14.61
C GLY A 180 -4.69 -12.09 -14.33
N PHE A 181 -5.60 -11.27 -14.86
CA PHE A 181 -7.04 -11.57 -14.86
C PHE A 181 -7.41 -12.40 -16.09
N ILE A 182 -8.47 -13.19 -15.99
CA ILE A 182 -8.97 -14.01 -17.09
C ILE A 182 -9.24 -13.10 -18.30
N GLY A 183 -8.69 -13.48 -19.47
CA GLY A 183 -8.92 -12.82 -20.75
C GLY A 183 -7.99 -11.67 -21.11
N VAL A 184 -7.15 -11.15 -20.19
CA VAL A 184 -6.16 -10.10 -20.47
C VAL A 184 -4.80 -10.51 -19.97
N LYS A 185 -3.77 -10.41 -20.81
CA LYS A 185 -2.38 -10.77 -20.48
C LYS A 185 -1.39 -9.78 -21.09
N THR A 186 -0.24 -9.63 -20.43
CA THR A 186 0.98 -9.13 -21.03
C THR A 186 1.96 -10.28 -21.26
N ASP A 187 2.85 -10.18 -22.25
CA ASP A 187 3.83 -11.24 -22.56
C ASP A 187 4.90 -11.41 -21.48
N LYS A 188 5.11 -10.36 -20.65
CA LYS A 188 6.00 -10.36 -19.49
C LYS A 188 5.35 -9.67 -18.30
N GLU A 189 5.88 -9.94 -17.12
CA GLU A 189 5.48 -9.27 -15.88
C GLU A 189 6.34 -8.05 -15.58
N VAL A 190 7.59 -8.06 -16.06
CA VAL A 190 8.59 -7.00 -15.88
C VAL A 190 9.25 -6.68 -17.20
N TYR A 191 9.37 -5.39 -17.49
CA TYR A 191 10.00 -4.86 -18.70
C TYR A 191 11.15 -3.92 -18.34
N LEU A 192 12.17 -3.91 -19.20
CA LEU A 192 13.33 -3.05 -19.09
C LEU A 192 13.32 -1.99 -20.22
N PRO A 193 14.17 -0.95 -20.12
CA PRO A 193 14.29 0.06 -21.17
C PRO A 193 14.57 -0.53 -22.54
N GLY A 194 13.83 -0.07 -23.53
CA GLY A 194 13.94 -0.54 -24.93
C GLY A 194 13.06 -1.75 -25.25
N GLU A 195 12.38 -2.33 -24.29
CA GLU A 195 11.46 -3.43 -24.54
C GLU A 195 10.08 -2.95 -25.00
N THR A 196 9.37 -3.86 -25.69
CA THR A 196 8.02 -3.65 -26.17
C THR A 196 7.06 -4.56 -25.41
N VAL A 197 6.00 -3.99 -24.88
CA VAL A 197 4.92 -4.72 -24.22
C VAL A 197 3.99 -5.28 -25.29
N VAL A 198 3.71 -6.58 -25.25
CA VAL A 198 2.66 -7.20 -26.04
C VAL A 198 1.45 -7.47 -25.11
N ILE A 199 0.32 -6.85 -25.45
CA ILE A 199 -0.94 -7.01 -24.73
C ILE A 199 -1.83 -7.92 -25.56
N THR A 200 -2.37 -8.96 -24.93
CA THR A 200 -3.34 -9.86 -25.53
C THR A 200 -4.63 -9.89 -24.73
N ALA A 201 -5.75 -9.92 -25.43
CA ALA A 201 -7.08 -9.99 -24.83
C ALA A 201 -7.92 -11.02 -25.57
N THR A 202 -8.64 -11.83 -24.80
CA THR A 202 -9.58 -12.84 -25.36
C THR A 202 -10.97 -12.53 -24.81
N PRO A 203 -11.77 -11.69 -25.49
CA PRO A 203 -13.13 -11.39 -25.08
C PRO A 203 -14.02 -12.63 -25.22
N GLU A 204 -14.91 -12.86 -24.27
CA GLU A 204 -15.86 -14.00 -24.30
C GLU A 204 -16.91 -13.86 -25.41
N GLN A 205 -17.19 -12.65 -25.82
CA GLN A 205 -18.14 -12.35 -26.89
C GLN A 205 -17.39 -11.83 -28.12
N LYS A 206 -17.91 -12.11 -29.31
CA LYS A 206 -17.39 -11.51 -30.54
C LYS A 206 -17.55 -9.98 -30.46
N SER A 207 -16.46 -9.33 -30.16
CA SER A 207 -16.39 -7.86 -30.16
C SER A 207 -15.90 -7.36 -31.51
N LEU A 208 -16.34 -6.18 -31.89
CA LEU A 208 -15.93 -5.54 -33.13
C LEU A 208 -14.74 -4.60 -32.90
N GLU A 209 -14.59 -4.10 -31.69
CA GLU A 209 -13.53 -3.16 -31.32
C GLU A 209 -13.03 -3.47 -29.92
N VAL A 210 -11.71 -3.63 -29.77
CA VAL A 210 -11.04 -3.88 -28.49
C VAL A 210 -9.95 -2.85 -28.31
N LYS A 211 -10.00 -2.11 -27.21
CA LYS A 211 -9.01 -1.10 -26.84
C LYS A 211 -8.30 -1.45 -25.54
N ALA A 212 -7.03 -1.19 -25.48
CA ALA A 212 -6.28 -1.17 -24.23
C ALA A 212 -5.97 0.27 -23.84
N VAL A 213 -6.29 0.60 -22.60
CA VAL A 213 -5.94 1.87 -21.96
C VAL A 213 -4.83 1.54 -20.97
N LEU A 214 -3.66 2.14 -21.19
CA LEU A 214 -2.49 1.98 -20.33
C LEU A 214 -2.39 3.22 -19.45
N ASP A 215 -2.42 3.01 -18.16
CA ASP A 215 -1.98 4.01 -17.20
C ASP A 215 -0.46 4.18 -17.39
N ASN A 216 -0.04 5.35 -17.85
CA ASN A 216 1.36 5.64 -18.25
C ASN A 216 2.34 5.66 -17.06
N GLY A 217 2.06 4.94 -16.00
CA GLY A 217 2.88 4.92 -14.81
C GLY A 217 2.94 6.30 -14.14
N THR A 218 3.91 6.47 -13.26
CA THR A 218 4.09 7.77 -12.60
C THR A 218 5.51 8.28 -12.78
N PRO A 219 5.71 9.52 -13.24
CA PRO A 219 7.04 10.13 -13.30
C PRO A 219 7.64 10.41 -11.91
N PHE A 220 6.92 10.13 -10.85
CA PHE A 220 7.43 10.24 -9.49
C PHE A 220 8.40 9.10 -9.19
N LYS A 221 9.67 9.43 -8.93
CA LYS A 221 10.70 8.47 -8.51
C LYS A 221 11.56 9.08 -7.42
N VAL A 222 11.61 8.43 -6.25
CA VAL A 222 12.53 8.76 -5.16
C VAL A 222 13.35 7.52 -4.82
N GLU A 223 14.66 7.60 -4.99
CA GLU A 223 15.60 6.52 -4.66
C GLU A 223 16.34 6.87 -3.37
N LEU A 224 16.34 5.93 -2.41
CA LEU A 224 17.13 6.06 -1.19
C LEU A 224 18.60 5.70 -1.44
N PRO A 225 19.56 6.30 -0.74
CA PRO A 225 20.97 5.93 -0.84
C PRO A 225 21.29 4.57 -0.18
N PHE A 226 20.32 3.96 0.50
CA PHE A 226 20.42 2.66 1.17
C PHE A 226 19.13 1.87 1.00
N GLU A 227 19.21 0.56 1.16
CA GLU A 227 18.04 -0.31 1.17
C GLU A 227 17.45 -0.43 2.57
N ILE A 228 16.14 -0.34 2.68
CA ILE A 228 15.41 -0.60 3.93
C ILE A 228 15.05 -2.09 3.94
N PRO A 229 15.68 -2.92 4.80
CA PRO A 229 15.33 -4.32 4.91
C PRO A 229 13.96 -4.46 5.60
N LEU A 230 13.00 -5.04 4.92
CA LEU A 230 11.72 -5.48 5.48
C LEU A 230 11.72 -7.01 5.61
N ILE A 231 10.78 -7.58 6.36
CA ILE A 231 10.77 -9.02 6.69
C ILE A 231 10.79 -9.91 5.44
N PHE A 232 10.18 -9.46 4.34
CA PHE A 232 10.05 -10.26 3.12
C PHE A 232 10.67 -9.61 1.88
N MET A 233 11.25 -8.40 1.99
CA MET A 233 11.77 -7.64 0.86
C MET A 233 12.71 -6.54 1.32
N SER A 234 13.45 -5.95 0.38
CA SER A 234 14.15 -4.68 0.57
C SER A 234 13.47 -3.57 -0.23
N LEU A 235 13.41 -2.37 0.33
CA LEU A 235 12.78 -1.22 -0.27
C LEU A 235 13.83 -0.11 -0.49
N LYS A 236 14.03 0.28 -1.75
CA LYS A 236 15.00 1.31 -2.14
C LYS A 236 14.38 2.45 -2.91
N THR A 237 13.41 2.14 -3.78
CA THR A 237 12.82 3.09 -4.72
C THR A 237 11.32 3.25 -4.48
N PHE A 238 10.84 4.48 -4.52
CA PHE A 238 9.42 4.82 -4.36
C PHE A 238 8.92 5.46 -5.65
N TYR A 239 7.91 4.87 -6.25
CA TYR A 239 7.29 5.33 -7.49
C TYR A 239 5.97 6.06 -7.29
N HIS A 240 5.49 6.19 -6.05
CA HIS A 240 4.24 6.90 -5.73
C HIS A 240 4.43 7.91 -4.60
N PRO A 241 3.86 9.13 -4.75
CA PRO A 241 3.91 10.15 -3.71
C PRO A 241 3.34 9.67 -2.37
N THR A 242 2.28 8.86 -2.42
CA THR A 242 1.65 8.26 -1.24
C THR A 242 2.60 7.32 -0.48
N SER A 243 3.36 6.50 -1.20
CA SER A 243 4.34 5.59 -0.58
C SER A 243 5.46 6.37 0.11
N TRP A 244 5.91 7.47 -0.50
CA TRP A 244 6.87 8.38 0.10
C TRP A 244 6.30 9.05 1.37
N PHE A 245 5.07 9.54 1.32
CA PHE A 245 4.36 10.09 2.48
C PHE A 245 4.26 9.09 3.63
N ILE A 246 3.92 7.82 3.35
CA ILE A 246 3.82 6.76 4.36
C ILE A 246 5.17 6.55 5.05
N LEU A 247 6.24 6.39 4.27
CA LEU A 247 7.60 6.21 4.81
C LEU A 247 7.98 7.36 5.75
N LEU A 248 7.81 8.59 5.29
CA LEU A 248 8.15 9.77 6.08
C LEU A 248 7.29 9.91 7.34
N SER A 249 6.00 9.58 7.24
CA SER A 249 5.08 9.60 8.39
C SER A 249 5.51 8.61 9.46
N LEU A 250 5.93 7.41 9.07
CA LEU A 250 6.48 6.42 10.00
C LEU A 250 7.79 6.90 10.62
N PHE A 251 8.71 7.41 9.80
CA PHE A 251 9.99 7.94 10.27
C PHE A 251 9.80 9.07 11.29
N PHE A 252 9.02 10.09 10.94
CA PHE A 252 8.73 11.20 11.86
C PHE A 252 7.98 10.75 13.10
N GLY A 253 7.07 9.79 12.99
CA GLY A 253 6.36 9.22 14.13
C GLY A 253 7.30 8.57 15.13
N ILE A 254 8.30 7.80 14.67
CA ILE A 254 9.33 7.18 15.52
C ILE A 254 10.21 8.27 16.16
N VAL A 255 10.72 9.20 15.36
CA VAL A 255 11.59 10.29 15.85
C VAL A 255 10.88 11.14 16.91
N LEU A 256 9.65 11.56 16.63
CA LEU A 256 8.87 12.36 17.59
C LEU A 256 8.56 11.58 18.87
N SER A 257 8.30 10.28 18.78
CA SER A 257 8.06 9.44 19.96
C SER A 257 9.32 9.34 20.82
N PHE A 258 10.49 9.23 20.21
CA PHE A 258 11.77 9.19 20.93
C PHE A 258 12.15 10.53 21.55
N VAL A 259 12.03 11.63 20.79
CA VAL A 259 12.38 12.99 21.24
C VAL A 259 11.43 13.42 22.37
N MET A 260 10.11 13.34 22.14
CA MET A 260 9.14 13.77 23.14
C MET A 260 9.08 12.87 24.39
N GLY A 261 9.47 11.59 24.22
CA GLY A 261 9.61 10.67 25.37
C GLY A 261 10.74 11.05 26.32
N ARG A 262 11.80 11.70 25.81
CA ARG A 262 12.91 12.21 26.64
C ARG A 262 12.55 13.48 27.41
N PHE A 263 11.73 14.34 26.86
CA PHE A 263 11.33 15.62 27.51
C PHE A 263 10.22 15.45 28.56
N LYS A 264 9.59 14.28 28.67
CA LYS A 264 8.56 13.97 29.68
C LYS A 264 9.12 13.28 30.95
N LYS A 265 10.44 13.06 31.03
CA LYS A 265 11.14 12.65 32.24
C LYS A 265 11.69 13.88 32.94
#